data_90657d11f4c05e6a1424ac89ab37c441
#
_entry.id   90657d11f4c05e6a1424ac89ab37c441
#
_cell.length_a   1.000
_cell.length_b   1.000
_cell.length_c   1.000
_cell.angle_alpha   90.00
_cell.angle_beta   90.00
_cell.angle_gamma   90.00
#
_symmetry.space_group_name_H-M   'P 1'
#
loop_
_entity.id
_entity.type
_entity.pdbx_description
1 polymer ?
#
loop_
_entity_poly.entity_id
_entity_poly.type
_entity_poly.pdbx_seq_one_letter_code
_entity_poly.pdbx_strand_id
1 'polypeptide(L)'
;MKTIGFIGLGLMGEAMSKNIVAKFDGTVLVYDINQDAINRLVVAGAKAAASIEDIARNADVVISMVPRSEHVREVYQQMMPYLHAGQITIDMSTIDPSVSVDISQQVNKTGAVMLDAPVVKSVPAAVKAELGIYIGGDKAAWEKVKPILAMMGCNQIYMGDNGRGLVMKMLHNVLVAGIQNSVNEMLTAADHYGINKANFHQAISYGGATNFYLDSKINSLISEDYSTAFSLKNMSKDVNIMKTMLIESGLHLPGVNVVKSIYDRGLETGIGNEDFCATYKVVRNNAKN
;
A
#
# COMPACT_ATOMS: atom_id res chain seq x y z
N MET A 1 6.96 -6.80 -24.82
CA MET A 1 5.69 -6.89 -24.08
C MET A 1 4.63 -6.16 -24.89
N LYS A 2 3.51 -6.83 -25.17
CA LYS A 2 2.42 -6.29 -25.98
C LYS A 2 1.13 -6.15 -25.19
N THR A 3 0.99 -6.92 -24.11
CA THR A 3 -0.22 -6.97 -23.30
C THR A 3 0.11 -6.93 -21.82
N ILE A 4 -0.52 -6.00 -21.10
CA ILE A 4 -0.47 -5.90 -19.63
C ILE A 4 -1.85 -6.26 -19.09
N GLY A 5 -1.91 -7.15 -18.11
CA GLY A 5 -3.12 -7.43 -17.33
C GLY A 5 -3.09 -6.69 -16.00
N PHE A 6 -4.19 -6.10 -15.57
CA PHE A 6 -4.31 -5.44 -14.27
C PHE A 6 -5.54 -5.97 -13.52
N ILE A 7 -5.32 -6.51 -12.33
CA ILE A 7 -6.35 -7.13 -11.48
C ILE A 7 -6.50 -6.33 -10.19
N GLY A 8 -7.73 -5.90 -9.90
CA GLY A 8 -8.03 -5.09 -8.70
C GLY A 8 -8.01 -3.59 -9.03
N LEU A 9 -9.21 -3.02 -9.23
CA LEU A 9 -9.45 -1.64 -9.66
C LEU A 9 -10.09 -0.79 -8.54
N GLY A 10 -9.68 -1.06 -7.30
CA GLY A 10 -10.01 -0.19 -6.16
C GLY A 10 -9.36 1.19 -6.29
N LEU A 11 -9.46 2.05 -5.27
CA LEU A 11 -8.98 3.43 -5.31
C LEU A 11 -7.54 3.59 -5.85
N MET A 12 -6.63 2.73 -5.41
CA MET A 12 -5.24 2.75 -5.88
C MET A 12 -5.12 2.11 -7.27
N GLY A 13 -5.68 0.91 -7.45
CA GLY A 13 -5.57 0.16 -8.71
C GLY A 13 -6.20 0.88 -9.89
N GLU A 14 -7.32 1.57 -9.71
CA GLU A 14 -7.94 2.39 -10.76
C GLU A 14 -7.02 3.53 -11.20
N ALA A 15 -6.43 4.26 -10.27
CA ALA A 15 -5.50 5.35 -10.59
C ALA A 15 -4.23 4.83 -11.28
N MET A 16 -3.68 3.72 -10.78
CA MET A 16 -2.48 3.08 -11.32
C MET A 16 -2.72 2.53 -12.74
N SER A 17 -3.81 1.79 -12.95
CA SER A 17 -4.15 1.22 -14.26
C SER A 17 -4.50 2.30 -15.30
N LYS A 18 -5.16 3.40 -14.92
CA LYS A 18 -5.37 4.56 -15.81
C LYS A 18 -4.05 5.15 -16.32
N ASN A 19 -3.03 5.26 -15.47
CA ASN A 19 -1.72 5.72 -15.88
C ASN A 19 -1.04 4.76 -16.88
N ILE A 20 -1.22 3.44 -16.70
CA ILE A 20 -0.71 2.45 -17.65
C ILE A 20 -1.46 2.59 -18.98
N VAL A 21 -2.79 2.64 -18.96
CA VAL A 21 -3.61 2.82 -20.18
C VAL A 21 -3.21 4.06 -20.97
N ALA A 22 -2.92 5.16 -20.28
CA ALA A 22 -2.56 6.42 -20.92
C ALA A 22 -1.13 6.44 -21.52
N LYS A 23 -0.23 5.56 -21.07
CA LYS A 23 1.20 5.64 -21.39
C LYS A 23 1.75 4.41 -22.11
N PHE A 24 1.05 3.29 -22.06
CA PHE A 24 1.48 2.03 -22.66
C PHE A 24 0.99 1.91 -24.10
N ASP A 25 1.93 1.72 -25.02
CA ASP A 25 1.63 1.49 -26.45
C ASP A 25 1.33 0.01 -26.73
N GLY A 26 0.27 -0.49 -26.14
CA GLY A 26 -0.15 -1.89 -26.25
C GLY A 26 -1.54 -2.12 -25.70
N THR A 27 -1.92 -3.38 -25.49
CA THR A 27 -3.21 -3.74 -24.90
C THR A 27 -3.12 -3.78 -23.38
N VAL A 28 -4.05 -3.12 -22.69
CA VAL A 28 -4.24 -3.24 -21.25
C VAL A 28 -5.55 -3.97 -20.97
N LEU A 29 -5.45 -5.19 -20.44
CA LEU A 29 -6.58 -5.99 -19.96
C LEU A 29 -6.85 -5.66 -18.50
N VAL A 30 -8.10 -5.47 -18.13
CA VAL A 30 -8.47 -5.13 -16.73
C VAL A 30 -9.55 -6.06 -16.20
N TYR A 31 -9.45 -6.39 -14.92
CA TYR A 31 -10.43 -7.19 -14.21
C TYR A 31 -10.62 -6.72 -12.77
N ASP A 32 -11.86 -6.69 -12.33
CA ASP A 32 -12.28 -6.48 -10.94
C ASP A 32 -13.60 -7.20 -10.70
N ILE A 33 -13.92 -7.49 -9.45
CA ILE A 33 -15.26 -7.99 -9.08
C ILE A 33 -16.35 -6.92 -9.21
N ASN A 34 -15.96 -5.64 -9.24
CA ASN A 34 -16.85 -4.50 -9.43
C ASN A 34 -16.89 -4.09 -10.90
N GLN A 35 -17.99 -4.38 -11.56
CA GLN A 35 -18.20 -4.07 -12.99
C GLN A 35 -18.10 -2.57 -13.29
N ASP A 36 -18.53 -1.69 -12.40
CA ASP A 36 -18.44 -0.24 -12.61
C ASP A 36 -16.97 0.23 -12.66
N ALA A 37 -16.09 -0.39 -11.88
CA ALA A 37 -14.66 -0.10 -11.94
C ALA A 37 -14.09 -0.53 -13.31
N ILE A 38 -14.46 -1.70 -13.81
CA ILE A 38 -14.07 -2.16 -15.16
C ILE A 38 -14.57 -1.16 -16.21
N ASN A 39 -15.83 -0.77 -16.16
CA ASN A 39 -16.44 0.16 -17.14
C ASN A 39 -15.68 1.50 -17.17
N ARG A 40 -15.27 2.04 -16.02
CA ARG A 40 -14.47 3.28 -15.96
C ARG A 40 -13.12 3.15 -16.66
N LEU A 41 -12.49 1.98 -16.58
CA LEU A 41 -11.22 1.72 -17.25
C LEU A 41 -11.41 1.47 -18.76
N VAL A 42 -12.50 0.83 -19.16
CA VAL A 42 -12.85 0.65 -20.58
C VAL A 42 -13.06 2.00 -21.25
N VAL A 43 -13.78 2.93 -20.59
CA VAL A 43 -13.93 4.32 -21.09
C VAL A 43 -12.57 5.02 -21.21
N ALA A 44 -11.60 4.69 -20.34
CA ALA A 44 -10.24 5.23 -20.41
C ALA A 44 -9.36 4.56 -21.50
N GLY A 45 -9.84 3.50 -22.19
CA GLY A 45 -9.12 2.83 -23.27
C GLY A 45 -8.61 1.43 -22.95
N ALA A 46 -8.87 0.88 -21.76
CA ALA A 46 -8.57 -0.51 -21.44
C ALA A 46 -9.55 -1.48 -22.10
N LYS A 47 -9.22 -2.76 -22.14
CA LYS A 47 -10.13 -3.84 -22.53
C LYS A 47 -10.54 -4.63 -21.30
N ALA A 48 -11.84 -4.87 -21.12
CA ALA A 48 -12.33 -5.77 -20.10
C ALA A 48 -11.87 -7.20 -20.39
N ALA A 49 -11.25 -7.87 -19.42
CA ALA A 49 -11.01 -9.30 -19.46
C ALA A 49 -12.27 -10.05 -18.97
N ALA A 50 -12.50 -11.22 -19.53
CA ALA A 50 -13.63 -12.07 -19.12
C ALA A 50 -13.46 -12.63 -17.71
N SER A 51 -12.21 -12.88 -17.31
CA SER A 51 -11.87 -13.43 -16.00
C SER A 51 -10.38 -13.21 -15.67
N ILE A 52 -9.96 -13.61 -14.46
CA ILE A 52 -8.56 -13.63 -14.04
C ILE A 52 -7.75 -14.58 -14.91
N GLU A 53 -8.33 -15.74 -15.27
CA GLU A 53 -7.70 -16.74 -16.14
C GLU A 53 -7.46 -16.20 -17.56
N ASP A 54 -8.39 -15.37 -18.06
CA ASP A 54 -8.24 -14.71 -19.37
C ASP A 54 -7.02 -13.77 -19.37
N ILE A 55 -6.83 -13.01 -18.29
CA ILE A 55 -5.62 -12.19 -18.10
C ILE A 55 -4.38 -13.08 -18.05
N ALA A 56 -4.38 -14.15 -17.26
CA ALA A 56 -3.22 -15.03 -17.11
C ALA A 56 -2.78 -15.68 -18.41
N ARG A 57 -3.72 -16.00 -19.31
CA ARG A 57 -3.43 -16.60 -20.64
C ARG A 57 -2.86 -15.61 -21.65
N ASN A 58 -3.28 -14.34 -21.58
CA ASN A 58 -3.09 -13.39 -22.67
C ASN A 58 -2.13 -12.23 -22.36
N ALA A 59 -1.76 -12.02 -21.10
CA ALA A 59 -0.87 -10.93 -20.71
C ALA A 59 0.59 -11.37 -20.62
N ASP A 60 1.50 -10.55 -21.12
CA ASP A 60 2.95 -10.75 -20.91
C ASP A 60 3.36 -10.40 -19.47
N VAL A 61 2.69 -9.40 -18.90
CA VAL A 61 2.87 -8.94 -17.52
C VAL A 61 1.52 -8.85 -16.85
N VAL A 62 1.38 -9.45 -15.67
CA VAL A 62 0.16 -9.36 -14.85
C VAL A 62 0.45 -8.57 -13.58
N ILE A 63 -0.34 -7.54 -13.31
CA ILE A 63 -0.26 -6.70 -12.11
C ILE A 63 -1.49 -6.97 -11.25
N SER A 64 -1.30 -7.20 -9.94
CA SER A 64 -2.39 -7.32 -8.97
C SER A 64 -2.30 -6.22 -7.91
N MET A 65 -3.44 -5.65 -7.52
CA MET A 65 -3.57 -4.65 -6.47
C MET A 65 -4.87 -4.87 -5.70
N VAL A 66 -4.83 -5.76 -4.70
CA VAL A 66 -6.00 -6.18 -3.94
C VAL A 66 -5.79 -5.98 -2.43
N PRO A 67 -6.87 -5.95 -1.61
CA PRO A 67 -6.78 -5.41 -0.25
C PRO A 67 -5.99 -6.24 0.76
N ARG A 68 -5.97 -7.59 0.64
CA ARG A 68 -5.51 -8.51 1.71
C ARG A 68 -4.82 -9.74 1.16
N SER A 69 -4.10 -10.44 2.05
CA SER A 69 -3.38 -11.69 1.74
C SER A 69 -4.28 -12.78 1.15
N GLU A 70 -5.49 -12.95 1.71
CA GLU A 70 -6.47 -13.91 1.20
C GLU A 70 -6.87 -13.62 -0.25
N HIS A 71 -7.12 -12.36 -0.60
CA HIS A 71 -7.47 -12.00 -1.97
C HIS A 71 -6.30 -12.19 -2.95
N VAL A 72 -5.06 -11.94 -2.51
CA VAL A 72 -3.88 -12.26 -3.34
C VAL A 72 -3.78 -13.75 -3.58
N ARG A 73 -3.97 -14.59 -2.53
CA ARG A 73 -4.01 -16.05 -2.69
C ARG A 73 -5.08 -16.49 -3.69
N GLU A 74 -6.29 -15.96 -3.60
CA GLU A 74 -7.41 -16.26 -4.51
C GLU A 74 -7.09 -15.88 -5.95
N VAL A 75 -6.53 -14.68 -6.19
CA VAL A 75 -6.13 -14.22 -7.53
C VAL A 75 -5.06 -15.15 -8.11
N TYR A 76 -4.00 -15.44 -7.35
CA TYR A 76 -2.93 -16.32 -7.83
C TYR A 76 -3.37 -17.76 -8.00
N GLN A 77 -4.26 -18.29 -7.15
CA GLN A 77 -4.82 -19.62 -7.31
C GLN A 77 -5.57 -19.77 -8.63
N GLN A 78 -6.34 -18.75 -9.05
CA GLN A 78 -7.04 -18.74 -10.34
C GLN A 78 -6.08 -18.58 -11.52
N MET A 79 -5.01 -17.78 -11.38
CA MET A 79 -4.01 -17.59 -12.45
C MET A 79 -3.10 -18.81 -12.65
N MET A 80 -2.74 -19.50 -11.55
CA MET A 80 -1.65 -20.51 -11.52
C MET A 80 -1.71 -21.55 -12.64
N PRO A 81 -2.88 -22.15 -13.00
CA PRO A 81 -2.96 -23.15 -14.06
C PRO A 81 -2.67 -22.61 -15.47
N TYR A 82 -2.63 -21.30 -15.63
CA TYR A 82 -2.54 -20.61 -16.92
C TYR A 82 -1.27 -19.77 -17.06
N LEU A 83 -0.50 -19.64 -15.97
CA LEU A 83 0.81 -18.99 -16.02
C LEU A 83 1.78 -19.83 -16.85
N HIS A 84 2.67 -19.17 -17.57
CA HIS A 84 3.60 -19.82 -18.47
C HIS A 84 5.01 -19.22 -18.40
N ALA A 85 5.98 -19.94 -18.97
CA ALA A 85 7.38 -19.52 -18.98
C ALA A 85 7.58 -18.16 -19.65
N GLY A 86 8.38 -17.32 -19.00
CA GLY A 86 8.71 -15.98 -19.45
C GLY A 86 7.73 -14.88 -19.05
N GLN A 87 6.58 -15.23 -18.48
CA GLN A 87 5.60 -14.28 -17.95
C GLN A 87 6.09 -13.68 -16.63
N ILE A 88 5.76 -12.41 -16.38
CA ILE A 88 6.10 -11.74 -15.12
C ILE A 88 4.80 -11.33 -14.42
N THR A 89 4.64 -11.74 -13.17
CA THR A 89 3.57 -11.27 -12.31
C THR A 89 4.12 -10.29 -11.27
N ILE A 90 3.36 -9.24 -10.98
CA ILE A 90 3.75 -8.16 -10.06
C ILE A 90 2.60 -7.97 -9.07
N ASP A 91 2.79 -8.34 -7.81
CA ASP A 91 1.81 -8.01 -6.79
C ASP A 91 2.19 -6.68 -6.11
N MET A 92 1.33 -5.68 -6.28
CA MET A 92 1.52 -4.35 -5.70
C MET A 92 0.67 -4.15 -4.42
N SER A 93 0.00 -5.20 -3.98
CA SER A 93 -0.78 -5.23 -2.75
C SER A 93 0.11 -5.09 -1.50
N THR A 94 -0.47 -4.63 -0.40
CA THR A 94 0.21 -4.61 0.91
C THR A 94 -0.30 -5.76 1.75
N ILE A 95 0.46 -6.84 1.79
CA ILE A 95 0.13 -8.13 2.41
C ILE A 95 1.28 -8.64 3.29
N ASP A 96 1.05 -9.77 3.95
CA ASP A 96 2.08 -10.48 4.69
C ASP A 96 3.21 -10.93 3.75
N PRO A 97 4.48 -10.59 4.04
CA PRO A 97 5.61 -10.99 3.22
C PRO A 97 5.76 -12.50 3.05
N SER A 98 5.42 -13.31 4.07
CA SER A 98 5.49 -14.78 4.01
C SER A 98 4.54 -15.34 2.97
N VAL A 99 3.33 -14.76 2.87
CA VAL A 99 2.34 -15.12 1.85
C VAL A 99 2.86 -14.85 0.43
N SER A 100 3.51 -13.71 0.23
CA SER A 100 4.09 -13.36 -1.07
C SER A 100 5.22 -14.33 -1.44
N VAL A 101 6.09 -14.67 -0.49
CA VAL A 101 7.17 -15.66 -0.70
C VAL A 101 6.60 -17.03 -1.09
N ASP A 102 5.60 -17.53 -0.37
CA ASP A 102 4.96 -18.80 -0.66
C ASP A 102 4.35 -18.84 -2.08
N ILE A 103 3.67 -17.77 -2.47
CA ILE A 103 3.07 -17.65 -3.81
C ILE A 103 4.17 -17.58 -4.87
N SER A 104 5.23 -16.81 -4.64
CA SER A 104 6.34 -16.68 -5.60
C SER A 104 7.02 -18.01 -5.90
N GLN A 105 7.18 -18.86 -4.88
CA GLN A 105 7.72 -20.23 -5.06
C GLN A 105 6.82 -21.09 -5.93
N GLN A 106 5.50 -20.94 -5.84
CA GLN A 106 4.55 -21.67 -6.68
C GLN A 106 4.55 -21.12 -8.11
N VAL A 107 4.57 -19.79 -8.30
CA VAL A 107 4.67 -19.16 -9.61
C VAL A 107 5.94 -19.59 -10.34
N ASN A 108 7.07 -19.65 -9.66
CA ASN A 108 8.35 -20.06 -10.25
C ASN A 108 8.31 -21.49 -10.83
N LYS A 109 7.47 -22.40 -10.27
CA LYS A 109 7.29 -23.77 -10.80
C LYS A 109 6.59 -23.79 -12.17
N THR A 110 5.88 -22.72 -12.55
CA THR A 110 5.25 -22.59 -13.88
C THR A 110 6.21 -22.06 -14.94
N GLY A 111 7.39 -21.62 -14.56
CA GLY A 111 8.35 -20.92 -15.40
C GLY A 111 8.09 -19.40 -15.53
N ALA A 112 7.03 -18.90 -14.91
CA ALA A 112 6.80 -17.48 -14.70
C ALA A 112 7.63 -16.95 -13.51
N VAL A 113 7.74 -15.63 -13.38
CA VAL A 113 8.45 -14.97 -12.26
C VAL A 113 7.49 -14.03 -11.56
N MET A 114 7.51 -14.05 -10.22
CA MET A 114 6.74 -13.09 -9.41
C MET A 114 7.65 -12.05 -8.77
N LEU A 115 7.19 -10.79 -8.77
CA LEU A 115 7.75 -9.69 -7.99
C LEU A 115 6.71 -9.21 -6.98
N ASP A 116 7.14 -8.87 -5.77
CA ASP A 116 6.37 -8.02 -4.85
C ASP A 116 6.81 -6.57 -5.02
N ALA A 117 5.84 -5.69 -5.24
CA ALA A 117 6.10 -4.30 -5.56
C ALA A 117 5.14 -3.33 -4.83
N PRO A 118 5.04 -3.41 -3.48
CA PRO A 118 4.17 -2.52 -2.73
C PRO A 118 4.54 -1.06 -2.91
N VAL A 119 3.51 -0.20 -2.82
CA VAL A 119 3.63 1.23 -3.10
C VAL A 119 3.55 2.08 -1.84
N VAL A 120 4.18 3.26 -1.90
CA VAL A 120 4.08 4.30 -0.88
C VAL A 120 3.53 5.58 -1.48
N LYS A 121 3.04 6.45 -0.63
CA LYS A 121 2.17 7.59 -0.87
C LYS A 121 0.70 7.17 -1.03
N SER A 122 -0.18 8.13 -1.33
CA SER A 122 -1.64 7.97 -1.33
C SER A 122 -2.24 8.15 -2.73
N VAL A 123 -3.55 8.02 -2.84
CA VAL A 123 -4.32 8.14 -4.10
C VAL A 123 -3.96 9.38 -4.92
N PRO A 124 -3.82 10.60 -4.37
CA PRO A 124 -3.39 11.75 -5.16
C PRO A 124 -2.04 11.57 -5.87
N ALA A 125 -1.08 10.89 -5.23
CA ALA A 125 0.20 10.57 -5.86
C ALA A 125 0.07 9.45 -6.91
N ALA A 126 -0.83 8.48 -6.68
CA ALA A 126 -1.14 7.45 -7.68
C ALA A 126 -1.72 8.06 -8.96
N VAL A 127 -2.65 9.02 -8.84
CA VAL A 127 -3.22 9.76 -9.98
C VAL A 127 -2.14 10.48 -10.80
N LYS A 128 -1.15 11.07 -10.12
CA LYS A 128 -0.05 11.82 -10.76
C LYS A 128 1.11 10.93 -11.23
N ALA A 129 1.03 9.62 -11.02
CA ALA A 129 2.14 8.68 -11.27
C ALA A 129 3.42 9.02 -10.46
N GLU A 130 3.25 9.47 -9.23
CA GLU A 130 4.34 9.89 -8.33
C GLU A 130 4.57 8.89 -7.18
N LEU A 131 4.13 7.63 -7.33
CA LEU A 131 4.30 6.62 -6.30
C LEU A 131 5.78 6.29 -6.08
N GLY A 132 6.13 5.93 -4.84
CA GLY A 132 7.35 5.18 -4.55
C GLY A 132 7.02 3.69 -4.57
N ILE A 133 7.92 2.87 -5.09
CA ILE A 133 7.72 1.43 -5.28
C ILE A 133 8.92 0.69 -4.69
N TYR A 134 8.67 -0.24 -3.77
CA TYR A 134 9.67 -1.12 -3.19
C TYR A 134 9.61 -2.48 -3.88
N ILE A 135 10.70 -2.95 -4.49
CA ILE A 135 10.68 -4.14 -5.31
C ILE A 135 11.44 -5.28 -4.64
N GLY A 136 10.75 -6.42 -4.44
CA GLY A 136 11.34 -7.70 -4.07
C GLY A 136 11.17 -8.73 -5.19
N GLY A 137 12.18 -9.61 -5.35
CA GLY A 137 12.15 -10.71 -6.31
C GLY A 137 13.32 -10.71 -7.28
N ASP A 138 13.16 -11.36 -8.43
CA ASP A 138 14.22 -11.48 -9.43
C ASP A 138 14.60 -10.12 -10.03
N LYS A 139 15.87 -9.74 -9.90
CA LYS A 139 16.38 -8.45 -10.36
C LYS A 139 16.30 -8.28 -11.88
N ALA A 140 16.52 -9.36 -12.65
CA ALA A 140 16.46 -9.30 -14.09
C ALA A 140 15.01 -9.14 -14.59
N ALA A 141 14.04 -9.75 -13.90
CA ALA A 141 12.63 -9.53 -14.16
C ALA A 141 12.22 -8.08 -13.83
N TRP A 142 12.67 -7.52 -12.70
CA TRP A 142 12.43 -6.11 -12.38
C TRP A 142 12.98 -5.17 -13.47
N GLU A 143 14.24 -5.33 -13.90
CA GLU A 143 14.81 -4.47 -14.94
C GLU A 143 13.98 -4.51 -16.24
N LYS A 144 13.37 -5.64 -16.59
CA LYS A 144 12.47 -5.75 -17.75
C LYS A 144 11.17 -4.98 -17.59
N VAL A 145 10.59 -4.95 -16.38
CA VAL A 145 9.30 -4.29 -16.11
C VAL A 145 9.43 -2.87 -15.55
N LYS A 146 10.64 -2.43 -15.28
CA LYS A 146 10.95 -1.10 -14.76
C LYS A 146 10.31 0.05 -15.55
N PRO A 147 10.25 0.03 -16.91
CA PRO A 147 9.51 1.03 -17.66
C PRO A 147 8.00 1.01 -17.41
N ILE A 148 7.41 -0.16 -17.17
CA ILE A 148 5.98 -0.30 -16.85
C ILE A 148 5.70 0.28 -15.45
N LEU A 149 6.51 -0.07 -14.47
CA LEU A 149 6.41 0.48 -13.11
C LEU A 149 6.57 2.01 -13.10
N ALA A 150 7.44 2.56 -13.96
CA ALA A 150 7.65 4.00 -14.10
C ALA A 150 6.40 4.74 -14.60
N MET A 151 5.45 4.07 -15.24
CA MET A 151 4.17 4.66 -15.64
C MET A 151 3.29 5.01 -14.43
N MET A 152 3.52 4.35 -13.28
CA MET A 152 2.76 4.52 -12.04
C MET A 152 3.54 5.27 -10.96
N GLY A 153 4.88 5.19 -10.99
CA GLY A 153 5.75 5.81 -9.98
C GLY A 153 7.21 5.87 -10.42
N CYS A 154 7.80 7.06 -10.35
CA CYS A 154 9.18 7.28 -10.80
C CYS A 154 10.24 6.81 -9.80
N ASN A 155 9.88 6.68 -8.51
CA ASN A 155 10.82 6.31 -7.46
C ASN A 155 10.74 4.81 -7.19
N GLN A 156 11.64 4.05 -7.82
CA GLN A 156 11.73 2.60 -7.66
C GLN A 156 13.02 2.22 -6.95
N ILE A 157 12.92 1.31 -5.98
CA ILE A 157 14.09 0.80 -5.27
C ILE A 157 14.01 -0.72 -5.10
N TYR A 158 15.08 -1.40 -5.51
CA TYR A 158 15.22 -2.84 -5.35
C TYR A 158 15.65 -3.19 -3.93
N MET A 159 14.90 -4.06 -3.27
CA MET A 159 15.09 -4.44 -1.86
C MET A 159 15.72 -5.83 -1.68
N GLY A 160 15.86 -6.63 -2.73
CA GLY A 160 16.37 -7.99 -2.66
C GLY A 160 15.35 -9.03 -3.11
N ASP A 161 15.41 -10.24 -2.56
CA ASP A 161 14.55 -11.37 -2.90
C ASP A 161 13.05 -11.11 -2.63
N ASN A 162 12.19 -12.02 -3.12
CA ASN A 162 10.74 -11.95 -2.88
C ASN A 162 10.41 -11.77 -1.39
N GLY A 163 9.44 -10.90 -1.12
CA GLY A 163 9.01 -10.49 0.20
C GLY A 163 9.78 -9.28 0.75
N ARG A 164 10.97 -8.93 0.23
CA ARG A 164 11.78 -7.81 0.75
C ARG A 164 11.16 -6.45 0.48
N GLY A 165 10.47 -6.28 -0.64
CA GLY A 165 9.67 -5.07 -0.91
C GLY A 165 8.57 -4.89 0.15
N LEU A 166 7.85 -5.96 0.47
CA LEU A 166 6.81 -5.98 1.50
C LEU A 166 7.37 -5.77 2.91
N VAL A 167 8.52 -6.38 3.25
CA VAL A 167 9.21 -6.10 4.54
C VAL A 167 9.50 -4.61 4.65
N MET A 168 10.08 -3.98 3.61
CA MET A 168 10.34 -2.54 3.61
C MET A 168 9.05 -1.72 3.74
N LYS A 169 7.96 -2.18 3.10
CA LYS A 169 6.65 -1.53 3.24
C LYS A 169 6.13 -1.58 4.68
N MET A 170 6.29 -2.71 5.38
CA MET A 170 5.90 -2.82 6.80
C MET A 170 6.75 -1.91 7.68
N LEU A 171 8.07 -1.89 7.48
CA LEU A 171 8.98 -0.99 8.19
C LEU A 171 8.57 0.48 7.99
N HIS A 172 8.29 0.87 6.74
CA HIS A 172 7.83 2.22 6.41
C HIS A 172 6.52 2.59 7.14
N ASN A 173 5.49 1.75 7.02
CA ASN A 173 4.18 2.07 7.58
C ASN A 173 4.19 2.11 9.10
N VAL A 174 4.93 1.20 9.76
CA VAL A 174 5.04 1.19 11.22
C VAL A 174 5.88 2.36 11.72
N LEU A 175 6.92 2.79 10.99
CA LEU A 175 7.65 4.03 11.30
C LEU A 175 6.72 5.25 11.19
N VAL A 176 5.91 5.35 10.13
CA VAL A 176 4.91 6.42 10.00
C VAL A 176 3.92 6.40 11.16
N ALA A 177 3.43 5.23 11.57
CA ALA A 177 2.51 5.08 12.70
C ALA A 177 3.16 5.48 14.04
N GLY A 178 4.46 5.22 14.21
CA GLY A 178 5.24 5.67 15.36
C GLY A 178 5.41 7.20 15.40
N ILE A 179 5.78 7.81 14.28
CA ILE A 179 5.86 9.27 14.14
C ILE A 179 4.49 9.90 14.44
N GLN A 180 3.43 9.35 13.87
CA GLN A 180 2.05 9.78 14.10
C GLN A 180 1.70 9.76 15.59
N ASN A 181 1.98 8.65 16.30
CA ASN A 181 1.70 8.56 17.73
C ASN A 181 2.43 9.64 18.51
N SER A 182 3.73 9.82 18.26
CA SER A 182 4.54 10.84 18.93
C SER A 182 4.01 12.25 18.65
N VAL A 183 3.61 12.54 17.40
CA VAL A 183 2.98 13.83 17.04
C VAL A 183 1.66 14.02 17.78
N ASN A 184 0.80 12.99 17.81
CA ASN A 184 -0.50 13.07 18.47
C ASN A 184 -0.37 13.31 19.99
N GLU A 185 0.59 12.67 20.66
CA GLU A 185 0.88 12.91 22.07
C GLU A 185 1.36 14.36 22.31
N MET A 186 2.30 14.85 21.49
CA MET A 186 2.83 16.21 21.64
C MET A 186 1.79 17.27 21.28
N LEU A 187 0.92 17.05 20.29
CA LEU A 187 -0.22 17.92 20.02
C LEU A 187 -1.20 17.97 21.19
N THR A 188 -1.47 16.82 21.81
CA THR A 188 -2.34 16.76 22.99
C THR A 188 -1.76 17.54 24.17
N ALA A 189 -0.44 17.40 24.40
CA ALA A 189 0.27 18.19 25.42
C ALA A 189 0.27 19.69 25.07
N ALA A 190 0.51 20.06 23.81
CA ALA A 190 0.48 21.44 23.35
C ALA A 190 -0.89 22.11 23.60
N ASP A 191 -1.99 21.40 23.26
CA ASP A 191 -3.35 21.85 23.55
C ASP A 191 -3.56 22.09 25.06
N HIS A 192 -3.00 21.23 25.94
CA HIS A 192 -3.07 21.39 27.40
C HIS A 192 -2.34 22.66 27.88
N TYR A 193 -1.20 22.99 27.27
CA TYR A 193 -0.43 24.18 27.57
C TYR A 193 -0.88 25.43 26.81
N GLY A 194 -2.01 25.41 26.11
CA GLY A 194 -2.56 26.54 25.40
C GLY A 194 -1.85 26.89 24.08
N ILE A 195 -1.04 26.00 23.54
CA ILE A 195 -0.40 26.15 22.24
C ILE A 195 -1.32 25.58 21.16
N ASN A 196 -1.83 26.42 20.26
CA ASN A 196 -2.69 25.95 19.19
C ASN A 196 -1.92 25.11 18.14
N LYS A 197 -2.64 24.25 17.42
CA LYS A 197 -2.06 23.31 16.48
C LYS A 197 -1.29 23.96 15.33
N ALA A 198 -1.72 25.14 14.86
CA ALA A 198 -1.04 25.87 13.79
C ALA A 198 0.33 26.39 14.26
N ASN A 199 0.39 27.00 15.45
CA ASN A 199 1.65 27.46 16.06
C ASN A 199 2.58 26.28 16.38
N PHE A 200 2.02 25.16 16.87
CA PHE A 200 2.79 23.94 17.10
C PHE A 200 3.44 23.47 15.79
N HIS A 201 2.68 23.33 14.70
CA HIS A 201 3.21 22.90 13.40
C HIS A 201 4.32 23.84 12.91
N GLN A 202 4.07 25.15 12.98
CA GLN A 202 5.07 26.13 12.55
C GLN A 202 6.36 26.03 13.39
N ALA A 203 6.25 25.91 14.71
CA ALA A 203 7.42 25.78 15.58
C ALA A 203 8.22 24.51 15.32
N ILE A 204 7.53 23.37 15.11
CA ILE A 204 8.17 22.09 14.77
C ILE A 204 8.95 22.18 13.45
N SER A 205 8.46 22.95 12.48
CA SER A 205 9.13 23.11 11.18
C SER A 205 10.50 23.83 11.26
N TYR A 206 10.82 24.46 12.38
CA TYR A 206 12.11 25.16 12.58
C TYR A 206 13.24 24.25 13.03
N GLY A 207 12.96 22.97 13.33
CA GLY A 207 13.95 22.09 13.98
C GLY A 207 13.91 20.64 13.53
N GLY A 208 14.69 19.84 14.22
CA GLY A 208 14.87 18.41 13.91
C GLY A 208 13.65 17.50 14.08
N ALA A 209 12.53 18.02 14.59
CA ALA A 209 11.27 17.28 14.70
C ALA A 209 10.36 17.42 13.46
N THR A 210 10.78 18.16 12.44
CA THR A 210 10.07 18.27 11.16
C THR A 210 9.80 16.87 10.57
N ASN A 211 8.56 16.62 10.18
CA ASN A 211 8.19 15.33 9.62
C ASN A 211 7.02 15.46 8.63
N PHE A 212 7.05 14.60 7.61
CA PHE A 212 6.05 14.60 6.54
C PHE A 212 4.62 14.28 7.03
N TYR A 213 4.46 13.47 8.09
CA TYR A 213 3.14 13.16 8.63
C TYR A 213 2.44 14.43 9.12
N LEU A 214 3.10 15.20 9.99
CA LEU A 214 2.53 16.44 10.52
C LEU A 214 2.22 17.43 9.40
N ASP A 215 3.15 17.66 8.45
CA ASP A 215 2.96 18.56 7.31
C ASP A 215 1.75 18.17 6.47
N SER A 216 1.56 16.88 6.22
CA SER A 216 0.47 16.37 5.37
C SER A 216 -0.89 16.32 6.08
N LYS A 217 -0.92 16.27 7.43
CA LYS A 217 -2.14 16.04 8.21
C LYS A 217 -2.57 17.20 9.08
N ILE A 218 -1.76 18.25 9.18
CA ILE A 218 -2.06 19.38 10.09
C ILE A 218 -3.43 20.03 9.82
N ASN A 219 -3.81 20.21 8.56
CA ASN A 219 -5.10 20.77 8.20
C ASN A 219 -6.27 19.88 8.65
N SER A 220 -6.16 18.56 8.44
CA SER A 220 -7.15 17.58 8.92
C SER A 220 -7.26 17.58 10.44
N LEU A 221 -6.13 17.69 11.14
CA LEU A 221 -6.09 17.76 12.62
C LEU A 221 -6.66 19.06 13.17
N ILE A 222 -6.48 20.19 12.48
CA ILE A 222 -7.04 21.51 12.86
C ILE A 222 -8.56 21.53 12.63
N SER A 223 -9.00 21.09 11.44
CA SER A 223 -10.43 21.09 11.06
C SER A 223 -11.22 19.94 11.65
N GLU A 224 -10.55 18.98 12.27
CA GLU A 224 -11.12 17.68 12.72
C GLU A 224 -11.82 16.94 11.58
N ASP A 225 -11.36 17.11 10.33
CA ASP A 225 -11.79 16.36 9.16
C ASP A 225 -10.93 15.10 8.98
N TYR A 226 -11.51 13.96 9.29
CA TYR A 226 -10.88 12.64 9.21
C TYR A 226 -11.35 11.84 7.99
N SER A 227 -11.76 12.52 6.91
CA SER A 227 -12.08 11.92 5.62
C SER A 227 -10.91 11.08 5.11
N THR A 228 -11.22 9.86 4.68
CA THR A 228 -10.24 8.80 4.47
C THR A 228 -9.42 8.98 3.20
N ALA A 229 -8.12 9.24 3.35
CA ALA A 229 -7.12 9.01 2.29
C ALA A 229 -6.43 7.64 2.47
N PHE A 230 -6.20 7.23 3.71
CA PHE A 230 -5.73 5.90 4.10
C PHE A 230 -6.37 5.52 5.45
N SER A 231 -7.21 4.48 5.47
CA SER A 231 -8.03 4.17 6.64
C SER A 231 -7.23 3.65 7.82
N LEU A 232 -7.69 3.97 9.03
CA LEU A 232 -7.15 3.47 10.29
C LEU A 232 -7.11 1.93 10.28
N LYS A 233 -8.14 1.24 9.78
CA LYS A 233 -8.18 -0.23 9.69
C LYS A 233 -7.08 -0.80 8.78
N ASN A 234 -6.71 -0.10 7.70
CA ASN A 234 -5.64 -0.56 6.82
C ASN A 234 -4.27 -0.37 7.47
N MET A 235 -4.04 0.75 8.17
CA MET A 235 -2.81 0.94 8.93
C MET A 235 -2.71 -0.05 10.10
N SER A 236 -3.81 -0.31 10.81
CA SER A 236 -3.88 -1.35 11.85
C SER A 236 -3.51 -2.73 11.31
N LYS A 237 -4.01 -3.10 10.12
CA LYS A 237 -3.62 -4.34 9.45
C LYS A 237 -2.09 -4.41 9.26
N ASP A 238 -1.48 -3.34 8.77
CA ASP A 238 -0.03 -3.30 8.50
C ASP A 238 0.78 -3.38 9.81
N VAL A 239 0.35 -2.68 10.86
CA VAL A 239 0.93 -2.78 12.21
C VAL A 239 0.83 -4.21 12.77
N ASN A 240 -0.30 -4.89 12.56
CA ASN A 240 -0.48 -6.28 13.00
C ASN A 240 0.41 -7.25 12.23
N ILE A 241 0.56 -7.09 10.91
CA ILE A 241 1.52 -7.88 10.11
C ILE A 241 2.93 -7.71 10.68
N MET A 242 3.37 -6.47 10.90
CA MET A 242 4.69 -6.21 11.48
C MET A 242 4.84 -6.84 12.87
N LYS A 243 3.80 -6.78 13.70
CA LYS A 243 3.84 -7.41 15.03
C LYS A 243 4.04 -8.93 14.94
N THR A 244 3.36 -9.60 14.01
CA THR A 244 3.55 -11.03 13.75
C THR A 244 4.98 -11.32 13.30
N MET A 245 5.52 -10.57 12.33
CA MET A 245 6.90 -10.70 11.86
C MET A 245 7.93 -10.55 12.99
N LEU A 246 7.71 -9.60 13.91
CA LEU A 246 8.60 -9.39 15.05
C LEU A 246 8.58 -10.58 16.04
N ILE A 247 7.38 -11.14 16.29
CA ILE A 247 7.24 -12.32 17.15
C ILE A 247 7.98 -13.52 16.53
N GLU A 248 7.78 -13.78 15.24
CA GLU A 248 8.41 -14.88 14.52
C GLU A 248 9.93 -14.74 14.45
N SER A 249 10.45 -13.51 14.38
CA SER A 249 11.90 -13.24 14.37
C SER A 249 12.54 -13.13 15.76
N GLY A 250 11.74 -13.20 16.84
CA GLY A 250 12.24 -13.01 18.21
C GLY A 250 12.66 -11.58 18.55
N LEU A 251 12.25 -10.58 17.73
CA LEU A 251 12.57 -9.17 17.99
C LEU A 251 11.55 -8.52 18.92
N HIS A 252 12.03 -7.81 19.93
CA HIS A 252 11.23 -7.08 20.89
C HIS A 252 11.40 -5.58 20.74
N LEU A 253 10.44 -4.92 20.07
CA LEU A 253 10.44 -3.47 19.83
C LEU A 253 9.28 -2.81 20.59
N PRO A 254 9.52 -2.19 21.78
CA PRO A 254 8.45 -1.66 22.64
C PRO A 254 7.55 -0.64 21.95
N GLY A 255 8.12 0.25 21.12
CA GLY A 255 7.37 1.28 20.41
C GLY A 255 6.28 0.71 19.49
N VAL A 256 6.51 -0.46 18.90
CA VAL A 256 5.50 -1.14 18.05
C VAL A 256 4.30 -1.60 18.87
N ASN A 257 4.51 -2.03 20.15
CA ASN A 257 3.40 -2.42 21.03
C ASN A 257 2.55 -1.21 21.41
N VAL A 258 3.17 -0.05 21.68
CA VAL A 258 2.45 1.20 21.98
C VAL A 258 1.59 1.59 20.76
N VAL A 259 2.19 1.65 19.58
CA VAL A 259 1.48 1.95 18.35
C VAL A 259 0.30 1.01 18.13
N LYS A 260 0.54 -0.32 18.26
CA LYS A 260 -0.53 -1.32 18.11
C LYS A 260 -1.70 -1.04 19.05
N SER A 261 -1.45 -0.77 20.34
CA SER A 261 -2.51 -0.53 21.32
C SER A 261 -3.38 0.68 20.96
N ILE A 262 -2.80 1.73 20.37
CA ILE A 262 -3.55 2.91 19.91
C ILE A 262 -4.45 2.57 18.73
N TYR A 263 -3.96 1.78 17.77
CA TYR A 263 -4.76 1.34 16.62
C TYR A 263 -5.86 0.37 17.02
N ASP A 264 -5.59 -0.58 17.92
CA ASP A 264 -6.60 -1.50 18.46
C ASP A 264 -7.73 -0.71 19.14
N ARG A 265 -7.38 0.27 19.97
CA ARG A 265 -8.35 1.15 20.62
C ARG A 265 -9.16 1.96 19.62
N GLY A 266 -8.55 2.43 18.53
CA GLY A 266 -9.24 3.11 17.44
C GLY A 266 -10.28 2.20 16.76
N LEU A 267 -9.96 0.93 16.55
CA LEU A 267 -10.92 -0.05 16.01
C LEU A 267 -12.08 -0.31 17.00
N GLU A 268 -11.78 -0.49 18.28
CA GLU A 268 -12.79 -0.70 19.34
C GLU A 268 -13.76 0.48 19.46
N THR A 269 -13.30 1.71 19.23
CA THR A 269 -14.14 2.91 19.26
C THR A 269 -14.88 3.18 17.94
N GLY A 270 -14.79 2.29 16.95
CA GLY A 270 -15.55 2.35 15.70
C GLY A 270 -15.03 3.32 14.65
N ILE A 271 -13.84 3.93 14.83
CA ILE A 271 -13.24 4.87 13.86
C ILE A 271 -12.38 4.21 12.78
N GLY A 272 -12.49 2.90 12.61
CA GLY A 272 -11.68 2.12 11.67
C GLY A 272 -11.78 2.57 10.20
N ASN A 273 -12.91 3.15 9.80
CA ASN A 273 -13.12 3.66 8.44
C ASN A 273 -12.63 5.11 8.25
N GLU A 274 -12.32 5.83 9.31
CA GLU A 274 -11.74 7.17 9.22
C GLU A 274 -10.26 7.10 8.77
N ASP A 275 -9.72 8.24 8.38
CA ASP A 275 -8.30 8.35 8.06
C ASP A 275 -7.45 7.95 9.29
N PHE A 276 -6.31 7.37 9.05
CA PHE A 276 -5.44 6.88 10.13
C PHE A 276 -5.01 8.01 11.10
N CYS A 277 -5.04 9.27 10.70
CA CYS A 277 -4.78 10.40 11.61
C CYS A 277 -5.87 10.57 12.69
N ALA A 278 -7.04 9.92 12.55
CA ALA A 278 -8.08 9.90 13.59
C ALA A 278 -7.64 9.24 14.90
N THR A 279 -6.50 8.53 14.93
CA THR A 279 -5.88 8.07 16.20
C THR A 279 -5.57 9.21 17.16
N TYR A 280 -5.50 10.47 16.68
CA TYR A 280 -5.45 11.65 17.54
C TYR A 280 -6.61 11.71 18.54
N LYS A 281 -7.83 11.30 18.13
CA LYS A 281 -8.99 11.19 19.04
C LYS A 281 -8.72 10.21 20.19
N VAL A 282 -8.10 9.08 19.88
CA VAL A 282 -7.74 8.05 20.88
C VAL A 282 -6.75 8.59 21.89
N VAL A 283 -5.63 9.19 21.41
CA VAL A 283 -4.60 9.76 22.28
C VAL A 283 -5.16 10.87 23.16
N ARG A 284 -5.92 11.81 22.59
CA ARG A 284 -6.54 12.92 23.33
C ARG A 284 -7.51 12.44 24.43
N ASN A 285 -8.26 11.37 24.16
CA ASN A 285 -9.21 10.83 25.15
C ASN A 285 -8.49 10.07 26.26
N ASN A 286 -7.45 9.30 25.93
CA ASN A 286 -6.66 8.59 26.94
C ASN A 286 -5.90 9.54 27.88
N ALA A 287 -5.51 10.73 27.40
CA ALA A 287 -4.80 11.73 28.23
C ALA A 287 -5.70 12.41 29.27
N LYS A 288 -7.02 12.21 29.24
CA LYS A 288 -7.98 12.77 30.20
C LYS A 288 -8.38 11.80 31.31
N ASN A 289 -7.97 10.54 31.19
CA ASN A 289 -8.23 9.46 32.15
C ASN A 289 -6.94 9.06 32.89
#